data_30ad0b379429bc655bced6c62c12a0ab
#
_entry.id   30ad0b379429bc655bced6c62c12a0ab
#
_cell.length_a   1.000
_cell.length_b   1.000
_cell.length_c   1.000
_cell.angle_alpha   90.00
_cell.angle_beta   90.00
_cell.angle_gamma   90.00
#
_symmetry.space_group_name_H-M   'P 1'
#
loop_
_entity.id
_entity.type
_entity.pdbx_description
1 polymer ?
#
loop_
_entity_poly.entity_id
_entity_poly.type
_entity_poly.pdbx_seq_one_letter_code
_entity_poly.pdbx_strand_id
1 'polypeptide(L)'
;MKNFRLTLITENQNSLEKGKKFAELICETLNCENGFEISKYEKLKNSYRIEIIRKIADQNNSISETIELTDRICSPWIVNFERTEHEVELMFNKSELTNYRNENFNTLNWANFLIEKE
;
A
#
# COMPACT_ATOMS: atom_id res chain seq x y z
N MET A 1 10.60 14.07 11.04
CA MET A 1 9.25 13.85 10.52
C MET A 1 9.09 12.41 10.07
N LYS A 2 7.89 11.87 10.20
CA LYS A 2 7.59 10.51 9.76
C LYS A 2 6.93 10.53 8.41
N ASN A 3 7.32 9.57 7.58
CA ASN A 3 6.69 9.29 6.29
C ASN A 3 6.20 7.85 6.29
N PHE A 4 5.21 7.55 5.48
CA PHE A 4 4.93 6.17 5.16
C PHE A 4 5.44 5.84 3.75
N ARG A 5 5.81 4.59 3.60
CA ARG A 5 6.14 4.00 2.31
C ARG A 5 5.19 2.82 2.10
N LEU A 6 4.41 2.89 1.04
CA LEU A 6 3.49 1.82 0.67
C LEU A 6 4.02 1.14 -0.59
N THR A 7 4.27 -0.16 -0.49
CA THR A 7 4.65 -0.99 -1.62
C THR A 7 3.50 -1.95 -1.93
N LEU A 8 3.07 -1.97 -3.18
CA LEU A 8 1.95 -2.79 -3.63
C LEU A 8 2.41 -3.70 -4.76
N ILE A 9 1.98 -4.96 -4.74
CA ILE A 9 2.16 -5.89 -5.85
C ILE A 9 0.78 -6.26 -6.35
N THR A 10 0.52 -5.95 -7.63
CA THR A 10 -0.74 -6.29 -8.28
C THR A 10 -0.62 -7.58 -9.07
N GLU A 11 -1.74 -8.21 -9.33
CA GLU A 11 -1.84 -9.38 -10.22
C GLU A 11 -2.89 -9.11 -11.30
N ASN A 12 -2.90 -9.93 -12.34
CA ASN A 12 -3.90 -9.83 -13.42
C ASN A 12 -3.95 -8.47 -14.10
N GLN A 13 -2.80 -7.80 -14.21
CA GLN A 13 -2.65 -6.54 -14.90
C GLN A 13 -1.88 -6.78 -16.20
N ASN A 14 -2.59 -6.97 -17.29
CA ASN A 14 -1.98 -7.34 -18.56
C ASN A 14 -1.41 -6.14 -19.35
N SER A 15 -1.40 -4.96 -18.77
CA SER A 15 -0.76 -3.78 -19.36
C SER A 15 -0.31 -2.80 -18.30
N LEU A 16 0.73 -2.03 -18.63
CA LEU A 16 1.22 -0.95 -17.74
C LEU A 16 0.12 0.08 -17.48
N GLU A 17 -0.70 0.36 -18.47
CA GLU A 17 -1.79 1.33 -18.33
C GLU A 17 -2.79 0.92 -17.25
N LYS A 18 -3.14 -0.35 -17.18
CA LYS A 18 -4.01 -0.87 -16.11
C LYS A 18 -3.36 -0.75 -14.74
N GLY A 19 -2.07 -1.03 -14.66
CA GLY A 19 -1.31 -0.85 -13.42
C GLY A 19 -1.30 0.61 -12.97
N LYS A 20 -1.14 1.54 -13.89
CA LYS A 20 -1.17 2.99 -13.59
C LYS A 20 -2.54 3.43 -13.10
N LYS A 21 -3.62 2.95 -13.69
CA LYS A 21 -4.99 3.26 -13.24
C LYS A 21 -5.23 2.79 -11.81
N PHE A 22 -4.76 1.59 -11.51
CA PHE A 22 -4.83 1.05 -10.15
C PHE A 22 -4.06 1.94 -9.16
N ALA A 23 -2.84 2.32 -9.52
CA ALA A 23 -2.00 3.19 -8.69
C ALA A 23 -2.65 4.56 -8.45
N GLU A 24 -3.23 5.15 -9.48
CA GLU A 24 -3.94 6.43 -9.36
C GLU A 24 -5.13 6.32 -8.41
N LEU A 25 -5.88 5.21 -8.47
CA LEU A 25 -7.02 4.98 -7.58
C LEU A 25 -6.57 4.85 -6.13
N ILE A 26 -5.47 4.16 -5.87
CA ILE A 26 -4.89 4.06 -4.53
C ILE A 26 -4.44 5.44 -4.03
N CYS A 27 -3.77 6.23 -4.88
CA CYS A 27 -3.36 7.58 -4.53
C CYS A 27 -4.54 8.47 -4.15
N GLU A 28 -5.63 8.40 -4.89
CA GLU A 28 -6.85 9.14 -4.55
C GLU A 28 -7.43 8.69 -3.21
N THR A 29 -7.48 7.38 -2.99
CA THR A 29 -8.00 6.80 -1.75
C THR A 29 -7.22 7.24 -0.53
N LEU A 30 -5.90 7.39 -0.66
CA LEU A 30 -5.01 7.76 0.43
C LEU A 30 -4.66 9.25 0.46
N ASN A 31 -5.21 10.05 -0.46
CA ASN A 31 -4.89 11.48 -0.60
C ASN A 31 -3.39 11.72 -0.78
N CYS A 32 -2.77 10.96 -1.68
CA CYS A 32 -1.34 11.09 -1.99
C CYS A 32 -1.16 11.99 -3.20
N GLU A 33 -0.65 13.21 -2.97
CA GLU A 33 -0.48 14.20 -4.03
C GLU A 33 0.79 14.01 -4.87
N ASN A 34 1.80 13.36 -4.31
CA ASN A 34 3.11 13.21 -4.95
C ASN A 34 3.17 12.10 -5.99
N GLY A 35 2.05 11.39 -6.20
CA GLY A 35 2.00 10.33 -7.20
C GLY A 35 2.65 9.03 -6.73
N PHE A 36 3.13 8.26 -7.70
CA PHE A 36 3.62 6.92 -7.45
C PHE A 36 4.74 6.57 -8.44
N GLU A 37 5.51 5.54 -8.10
CA GLU A 37 6.42 4.88 -9.01
C GLU A 37 5.85 3.50 -9.35
N ILE A 38 5.97 3.08 -10.60
CA ILE A 38 5.48 1.78 -11.05
C ILE A 38 6.52 1.12 -11.95
N SER A 39 6.71 -0.19 -11.74
CA SER A 39 7.59 -1.00 -12.56
C SER A 39 6.99 -2.40 -12.69
N LYS A 40 7.40 -3.12 -13.74
CA LYS A 40 6.98 -4.50 -13.92
C LYS A 40 7.58 -5.37 -12.82
N TYR A 41 6.74 -6.24 -12.24
CA TYR A 41 7.19 -7.18 -11.22
C TYR A 41 7.53 -8.52 -11.90
N GLU A 42 8.82 -8.79 -12.06
CA GLU A 42 9.30 -9.92 -12.86
C GLU A 42 9.01 -11.29 -12.24
N LYS A 43 8.80 -11.36 -10.93
CA LYS A 43 8.58 -12.62 -10.24
C LYS A 43 7.18 -13.20 -10.44
N LEU A 44 6.27 -12.42 -10.99
CA LEU A 44 4.89 -12.83 -11.19
C LEU A 44 4.40 -12.30 -12.53
N LYS A 45 3.82 -13.18 -13.35
CA LYS A 45 3.31 -12.80 -14.66
C LYS A 45 2.15 -11.80 -14.54
N ASN A 46 2.12 -10.82 -15.43
CA ASN A 46 1.08 -9.78 -15.46
C ASN A 46 0.93 -9.03 -14.14
N SER A 47 2.07 -8.71 -13.53
CA SER A 47 2.10 -8.05 -12.23
C SER A 47 2.98 -6.81 -12.26
N TYR A 48 2.62 -5.84 -11.42
CA TYR A 48 3.36 -4.59 -11.30
C TYR A 48 3.65 -4.29 -9.83
N ARG A 49 4.81 -3.68 -9.61
CA ARG A 49 5.20 -3.16 -8.30
C ARG A 49 4.96 -1.66 -8.31
N ILE A 50 4.20 -1.19 -7.33
CA ILE A 50 3.86 0.21 -7.17
C ILE A 50 4.40 0.68 -5.83
N GLU A 51 5.03 1.85 -5.81
CA GLU A 51 5.56 2.45 -4.59
C GLU A 51 5.02 3.86 -4.43
N ILE A 52 4.49 4.14 -3.24
CA ILE A 52 3.93 5.44 -2.87
C ILE A 52 4.57 5.88 -1.57
N ILE A 53 5.11 7.10 -1.55
CA ILE A 53 5.69 7.70 -0.35
C ILE A 53 4.90 8.96 -0.03
N ARG A 54 4.48 9.07 1.21
CA ARG A 54 3.72 10.24 1.67
C ARG A 54 4.10 10.58 3.11
N LYS A 55 4.08 11.87 3.42
CA LYS A 55 4.24 12.34 4.77
C LYS A 55 3.02 11.95 5.62
N ILE A 56 3.28 11.51 6.84
CA ILE A 56 2.22 11.25 7.83
C ILE A 56 1.62 12.60 8.24
N ALA A 57 0.30 12.74 8.12
CA ALA A 57 -0.39 13.98 8.43
C ALA A 57 -0.41 14.26 9.95
N ASP A 58 -0.74 13.23 10.74
CA ASP A 58 -0.76 13.33 12.19
C ASP A 58 0.50 12.69 12.78
N GLN A 59 1.55 13.49 12.93
CA GLN A 59 2.86 13.02 13.39
C GLN A 59 2.83 12.41 14.80
N ASN A 60 1.88 12.82 15.64
CA ASN A 60 1.75 12.31 17.00
C ASN A 60 0.94 11.02 17.09
N ASN A 61 0.11 10.74 16.09
CA ASN A 61 -0.75 9.55 16.03
C ASN A 61 -0.53 8.78 14.74
N SER A 62 0.74 8.61 14.35
CA SER A 62 1.12 7.97 13.10
C SER A 62 0.59 6.54 12.97
N ILE A 63 0.56 5.77 14.04
CA ILE A 63 0.05 4.40 14.03
C ILE A 63 -1.45 4.38 13.74
N SER A 64 -2.22 5.24 14.40
CA SER A 64 -3.67 5.35 14.16
C SER A 64 -3.97 5.79 12.74
N GLU A 65 -3.24 6.75 12.22
CA GLU A 65 -3.39 7.20 10.83
C GLU A 65 -3.09 6.06 9.85
N THR A 66 -2.02 5.31 10.09
CA THR A 66 -1.63 4.19 9.24
C THR A 66 -2.70 3.09 9.21
N ILE A 67 -3.24 2.74 10.37
CA ILE A 67 -4.32 1.76 10.47
C ILE A 67 -5.54 2.22 9.68
N GLU A 68 -5.92 3.48 9.81
CA GLU A 68 -7.04 4.04 9.06
C GLU A 68 -6.79 4.01 7.55
N LEU A 69 -5.60 4.41 7.11
CA LEU A 69 -5.27 4.44 5.69
C LEU A 69 -5.29 3.03 5.06
N THR A 70 -4.68 2.06 5.72
CA THR A 70 -4.67 0.68 5.23
C THR A 70 -6.08 0.09 5.18
N ASP A 71 -6.91 0.42 6.15
CA ASP A 71 -8.30 -0.04 6.19
C ASP A 71 -9.15 0.51 5.04
N ARG A 72 -8.76 1.64 4.46
CA ARG A 72 -9.45 2.17 3.27
C ARG A 72 -9.24 1.31 2.04
N ILE A 73 -8.23 0.46 2.03
CA ILE A 73 -7.89 -0.39 0.89
C ILE A 73 -8.51 -1.77 1.05
N CYS A 74 -8.19 -2.44 2.14
CA CYS A 74 -8.61 -3.83 2.37
C CYS A 74 -8.32 -4.26 3.82
N SER A 75 -8.72 -5.47 4.14
CA SER A 75 -8.38 -6.15 5.39
C SER A 75 -8.31 -7.67 5.16
N PRO A 76 -7.68 -8.47 6.01
CA PRO A 76 -6.92 -8.07 7.19
C PRO A 76 -5.48 -7.67 6.86
N TRP A 77 -4.87 -6.91 7.73
CA TRP A 77 -3.44 -6.59 7.70
C TRP A 77 -2.77 -7.20 8.92
N ILE A 78 -1.54 -7.71 8.73
CA ILE A 78 -0.70 -8.17 9.84
C ILE A 78 0.12 -6.99 10.30
N VAL A 79 0.08 -6.70 11.61
CA VAL A 79 0.77 -5.55 12.20
C VAL A 79 1.97 -6.04 12.98
N ASN A 80 3.16 -5.58 12.60
CA ASN A 80 4.40 -5.84 13.30
C ASN A 80 4.92 -4.55 13.92
N PHE A 81 5.21 -4.60 15.22
CA PHE A 81 5.86 -3.51 15.92
C PHE A 81 7.34 -3.80 16.03
N GLU A 82 8.16 -2.93 15.44
CA GLU A 82 9.61 -3.02 15.59
C GLU A 82 10.11 -1.91 16.50
N ARG A 83 11.10 -2.24 17.31
CA ARG A 83 11.60 -1.32 18.33
C ARG A 83 12.83 -0.52 17.87
N THR A 84 13.40 -0.83 16.73
CA THR A 84 14.70 -0.28 16.32
C THR A 84 14.60 0.86 15.33
N GLU A 85 14.29 0.58 14.08
CA GLU A 85 14.33 1.57 13.00
C GLU A 85 12.96 2.00 12.51
N HIS A 86 11.98 1.13 12.65
CA HIS A 86 10.63 1.36 12.16
C HIS A 86 9.67 1.23 13.33
N GLU A 87 8.68 2.11 13.37
CA GLU A 87 7.69 2.04 14.43
C GLU A 87 6.70 0.92 14.22
N VAL A 88 6.24 0.78 12.98
CA VAL A 88 5.21 -0.16 12.60
C VAL A 88 5.38 -0.59 11.16
N GLU A 89 5.14 -1.86 10.92
CA GLU A 89 4.99 -2.40 9.58
C GLU A 89 3.65 -3.12 9.49
N LEU A 90 2.87 -2.83 8.46
CA LEU A 90 1.64 -3.56 8.15
C LEU A 90 1.82 -4.33 6.86
N MET A 91 1.42 -5.59 6.86
CA MET A 91 1.57 -6.47 5.70
C MET A 91 0.22 -7.06 5.29
N PHE A 92 -0.01 -7.09 4.00
CA PHE A 92 -1.20 -7.70 3.41
C PHE A 92 -0.81 -8.80 2.42
N ASN A 93 -1.47 -9.94 2.54
CA ASN A 93 -1.38 -11.03 1.58
C ASN A 93 -2.81 -11.44 1.20
N LYS A 94 -3.09 -11.50 -0.08
CA LYS A 94 -4.39 -11.94 -0.58
C LYS A 94 -4.69 -13.36 -0.10
N SER A 95 -5.89 -13.57 0.41
CA SER A 95 -6.37 -14.87 0.88
C SER A 95 -7.88 -14.96 0.73
N GLU A 96 -8.46 -16.08 1.13
CA GLU A 96 -9.91 -16.26 1.15
C GLU A 96 -10.61 -15.31 2.12
N LEU A 97 -9.88 -14.81 3.10
CA LEU A 97 -10.43 -13.88 4.11
C LEU A 97 -10.36 -12.42 3.68
N THR A 98 -9.77 -12.14 2.52
CA THR A 98 -9.57 -10.76 2.07
C THR A 98 -10.89 -10.06 1.81
N ASN A 99 -11.04 -8.87 2.39
CA ASN A 99 -12.14 -7.96 2.12
C ASN A 99 -11.58 -6.70 1.49
N TYR A 100 -11.83 -6.51 0.21
CA TYR A 100 -11.44 -5.28 -0.49
C TYR A 100 -12.54 -4.24 -0.29
N ARG A 101 -12.16 -3.02 0.08
CA ARG A 101 -13.12 -1.93 0.32
C ARG A 101 -13.75 -1.41 -0.98
N ASN A 102 -13.06 -1.63 -2.09
CA ASN A 102 -13.52 -1.28 -3.42
C ASN A 102 -13.22 -2.49 -4.32
N GLU A 103 -14.19 -2.92 -5.12
CA GLU A 103 -13.97 -4.08 -6.01
C GLU A 103 -12.83 -3.85 -7.00
N ASN A 104 -12.52 -2.59 -7.33
CA ASN A 104 -11.39 -2.24 -8.19
C ASN A 104 -10.02 -2.51 -7.54
N PHE A 105 -9.98 -2.84 -6.26
CA PHE A 105 -8.75 -3.22 -5.56
C PHE A 105 -8.47 -4.72 -5.59
N ASN A 106 -9.34 -5.51 -6.22
CA ASN A 106 -9.25 -6.97 -6.18
C ASN A 106 -7.99 -7.55 -6.85
N THR A 107 -7.27 -6.74 -7.61
CA THR A 107 -5.99 -7.14 -8.21
C THR A 107 -4.80 -6.97 -7.27
N LEU A 108 -5.00 -6.41 -6.09
CA LEU A 108 -3.94 -6.30 -5.09
C LEU A 108 -3.65 -7.67 -4.51
N ASN A 109 -2.42 -8.15 -4.70
CA ASN A 109 -1.98 -9.47 -4.26
C ASN A 109 -1.17 -9.39 -2.96
N TRP A 110 -0.34 -8.37 -2.82
CA TRP A 110 0.53 -8.19 -1.66
C TRP A 110 0.76 -6.71 -1.44
N ALA A 111 0.91 -6.33 -0.18
CA ALA A 111 1.26 -4.96 0.16
C ALA A 111 2.07 -4.90 1.45
N ASN A 112 2.92 -3.89 1.53
CA ASN A 112 3.69 -3.57 2.72
C ASN A 112 3.55 -2.07 2.98
N PHE A 113 3.13 -1.72 4.20
CA PHE A 113 2.98 -0.35 4.62
C PHE A 113 3.91 -0.11 5.80
N LEU A 114 4.87 0.78 5.61
CA LEU A 114 5.97 0.99 6.55
C LEU A 114 6.00 2.46 6.99
N ILE A 115 6.09 2.70 8.29
CA ILE A 115 6.32 4.05 8.82
C ILE A 115 7.83 4.21 8.98
N GLU A 116 8.38 5.23 8.32
CA GLU A 116 9.80 5.54 8.36
C GLU A 116 10.03 6.88 9.05
N LYS A 117 11.08 6.94 9.88
CA LYS A 117 11.58 8.22 10.41
C LYS A 117 12.64 8.75 9.46
N GLU A 118 12.60 10.05 9.26
CA GLU A 118 13.68 10.74 8.58
C GLU A 118 14.86 10.94 9.54
#